data_5d0d91fb9d75ee5af4377407606de422
#
_entry.id   5d0d91fb9d75ee5af4377407606de422
#
_cell.length_a   1.000
_cell.length_b   1.000
_cell.length_c   1.000
_cell.angle_alpha   90.00
_cell.angle_beta   90.00
_cell.angle_gamma   90.00
#
_symmetry.space_group_name_H-M   'P 1'
#
loop_
_entity.id
_entity.type
_entity.pdbx_description
1 polymer ?
#
loop_
_entity_poly.entity_id
_entity_poly.type
_entity_poly.pdbx_seq_one_letter_code
_entity_poly.pdbx_strand_id
1 'polypeptide(L)'
;MTNLIKAVAAAACISLLAGCANHAADSTKLIERTAPVTMNSVVFTDYNLKRTWSGGLFGDGERYRLSVVQHGQRPTATGTTEVYAVLRNHTDYDYQIESRTQFFDQDGVPTDVKPTWQRSTIPANSIATYRELSTTTQPVQYRVEVREIN
;
A
#
# COMPACT_ATOMS: atom_id res chain seq x y z
N MET A 1 3.32 -42.54 -47.71
CA MET A 1 3.93 -41.24 -47.46
C MET A 1 2.94 -40.13 -47.09
N THR A 2 1.64 -40.28 -47.31
CA THR A 2 0.60 -39.26 -47.04
C THR A 2 0.19 -39.10 -45.57
N ASN A 3 0.44 -40.12 -44.73
CA ASN A 3 0.02 -40.09 -43.32
C ASN A 3 1.03 -39.40 -42.37
N LEU A 4 2.29 -39.28 -42.81
CA LEU A 4 3.34 -38.61 -42.03
C LEU A 4 3.22 -37.10 -42.06
N ILE A 5 2.74 -36.54 -43.18
CA ILE A 5 2.58 -35.11 -43.41
C ILE A 5 1.41 -34.57 -42.60
N LYS A 6 0.35 -35.40 -42.37
CA LYS A 6 -0.80 -34.99 -41.56
C LYS A 6 -0.50 -34.92 -40.06
N ALA A 7 0.42 -35.73 -39.56
CA ALA A 7 0.83 -35.71 -38.16
C ALA A 7 1.70 -34.50 -37.79
N VAL A 8 2.53 -34.03 -38.71
CA VAL A 8 3.39 -32.84 -38.49
C VAL A 8 2.56 -31.54 -38.50
N ALA A 9 1.50 -31.45 -39.29
CA ALA A 9 0.64 -30.25 -39.32
C ALA A 9 -0.20 -30.09 -38.02
N ALA A 10 -0.58 -31.19 -37.36
CA ALA A 10 -1.33 -31.15 -36.09
C ALA A 10 -0.47 -30.73 -34.88
N ALA A 11 0.83 -31.04 -34.89
CA ALA A 11 1.75 -30.68 -33.80
C ALA A 11 2.14 -29.18 -33.80
N ALA A 12 2.08 -28.53 -34.98
CA ALA A 12 2.45 -27.13 -35.10
C ALA A 12 1.37 -26.14 -34.60
N CYS A 13 0.11 -26.56 -34.46
CA CYS A 13 -0.99 -25.69 -34.00
C CYS A 13 -1.14 -25.62 -32.48
N ILE A 14 -0.49 -26.48 -31.71
CA ILE A 14 -0.61 -26.49 -30.23
C ILE A 14 0.34 -25.52 -29.54
N SER A 15 1.40 -25.08 -30.21
CA SER A 15 2.42 -24.19 -29.63
C SER A 15 2.06 -22.67 -29.65
N LEU A 16 0.90 -22.27 -30.19
CA LEU A 16 0.50 -20.87 -30.28
C LEU A 16 -0.45 -20.39 -29.19
N LEU A 17 -0.82 -21.24 -28.22
CA LEU A 17 -1.76 -20.89 -27.15
C LEU A 17 -1.09 -20.56 -25.79
N ALA A 18 0.24 -20.54 -25.71
CA ALA A 18 0.96 -20.27 -24.47
C ALA A 18 1.25 -18.76 -24.20
N GLY A 19 0.68 -17.85 -24.98
CA GLY A 19 1.08 -16.45 -25.00
C GLY A 19 0.27 -15.45 -24.17
N CYS A 20 -0.74 -15.85 -23.38
CA CYS A 20 -1.68 -14.88 -22.74
C CYS A 20 -1.74 -14.91 -21.23
N ALA A 21 -0.77 -15.50 -20.52
CA ALA A 21 -0.87 -15.65 -19.06
C ALA A 21 -0.30 -14.45 -18.23
N ASN A 22 0.28 -13.42 -18.87
CA ASN A 22 0.97 -12.36 -18.11
C ASN A 22 0.17 -11.06 -17.91
N HIS A 23 -1.05 -10.96 -18.38
CA HIS A 23 -1.85 -9.74 -18.21
C HIS A 23 -2.71 -9.68 -16.93
N ALA A 24 -2.88 -10.78 -16.23
CA ALA A 24 -3.68 -10.81 -15.00
C ALA A 24 -3.03 -10.04 -13.83
N ALA A 25 -1.70 -9.99 -13.78
CA ALA A 25 -0.97 -9.27 -12.72
C ALA A 25 -1.06 -7.74 -12.85
N ASP A 26 -1.27 -7.23 -14.06
CA ASP A 26 -1.33 -5.78 -14.31
C ASP A 26 -2.73 -5.20 -14.07
N SER A 27 -3.77 -6.01 -14.28
CA SER A 27 -5.16 -5.60 -13.99
C SER A 27 -5.44 -5.42 -12.50
N THR A 28 -4.81 -6.23 -11.65
CA THR A 28 -4.94 -6.11 -10.18
C THR A 28 -4.36 -4.80 -9.68
N LYS A 29 -3.21 -4.38 -10.23
CA LYS A 29 -2.59 -3.08 -9.90
C LYS A 29 -3.43 -1.89 -10.37
N LEU A 30 -4.10 -2.00 -11.51
CA LEU A 30 -4.97 -0.96 -12.02
C LEU A 30 -6.23 -0.81 -11.15
N ILE A 31 -6.85 -1.92 -10.74
CA ILE A 31 -8.01 -1.93 -9.85
C ILE A 31 -7.65 -1.30 -8.50
N GLU A 32 -6.49 -1.62 -7.92
CA GLU A 32 -6.05 -1.03 -6.66
C GLU A 32 -5.81 0.48 -6.78
N ARG A 33 -5.30 0.97 -7.92
CA ARG A 33 -5.09 2.40 -8.18
C ARG A 33 -6.37 3.18 -8.45
N THR A 34 -7.39 2.52 -8.95
CA THR A 34 -8.70 3.13 -9.27
C THR A 34 -9.72 2.96 -8.17
N ALA A 35 -9.37 2.23 -7.08
CA ALA A 35 -10.26 2.10 -5.92
C ALA A 35 -10.57 3.49 -5.32
N PRO A 36 -11.81 3.73 -4.88
CA PRO A 36 -12.17 4.97 -4.21
C PRO A 36 -11.26 5.25 -3.02
N VAL A 37 -10.95 6.51 -2.79
CA VAL A 37 -10.15 6.93 -1.64
C VAL A 37 -10.92 6.61 -0.36
N THR A 38 -10.34 5.74 0.48
CA THR A 38 -10.90 5.44 1.80
C THR A 38 -10.49 6.53 2.77
N MET A 39 -11.48 7.23 3.32
CA MET A 39 -11.26 8.26 4.32
C MET A 39 -10.98 7.65 5.70
N ASN A 40 -10.37 8.44 6.58
CA ASN A 40 -10.00 8.06 7.95
C ASN A 40 -9.22 6.74 7.97
N SER A 41 -8.18 6.65 7.13
CA SER A 41 -7.42 5.42 6.90
C SER A 41 -5.93 5.67 6.82
N VAL A 42 -5.16 4.59 6.99
CA VAL A 42 -3.71 4.53 6.72
C VAL A 42 -3.48 3.58 5.56
N VAL A 43 -2.78 4.04 4.53
CA VAL A 43 -2.53 3.29 3.31
C VAL A 43 -1.04 3.15 3.07
N PHE A 44 -0.58 1.92 2.89
CA PHE A 44 0.76 1.65 2.40
C PHE A 44 0.75 1.75 0.88
N THR A 45 1.49 2.72 0.33
CA THR A 45 1.55 2.95 -1.12
C THR A 45 2.54 2.03 -1.82
N ASP A 46 3.51 1.48 -1.07
CA ASP A 46 4.46 0.52 -1.59
C ASP A 46 4.03 -0.91 -1.30
N TYR A 47 4.02 -1.70 -2.35
CA TYR A 47 3.71 -3.13 -2.27
C TYR A 47 4.67 -3.89 -1.34
N ASN A 48 5.93 -3.49 -1.29
CA ASN A 48 6.95 -4.13 -0.46
C ASN A 48 6.65 -4.06 1.05
N LEU A 49 5.94 -3.03 1.50
CA LEU A 49 5.54 -2.87 2.90
C LEU A 49 4.49 -3.91 3.33
N LYS A 50 3.68 -4.36 2.37
CA LYS A 50 2.63 -5.37 2.56
C LYS A 50 3.06 -6.78 2.14
N ARG A 51 4.32 -7.01 1.77
CA ARG A 51 4.72 -8.22 1.07
C ARG A 51 4.50 -9.45 1.93
N THR A 52 3.62 -10.32 1.45
CA THR A 52 3.53 -11.72 1.81
C THR A 52 4.74 -12.48 1.24
N TRP A 53 5.42 -13.24 2.06
CA TRP A 53 6.39 -14.19 1.61
C TRP A 53 5.73 -15.56 1.48
N SER A 54 5.55 -16.01 0.26
CA SER A 54 5.21 -17.39 -0.03
C SER A 54 6.52 -18.14 -0.25
N GLY A 55 6.94 -18.90 0.71
CA GLY A 55 8.18 -19.65 0.57
C GLY A 55 8.34 -20.67 1.67
N GLY A 56 8.02 -21.89 1.35
CA GLY A 56 8.39 -23.03 2.16
C GLY A 56 7.36 -24.15 2.16
N LEU A 57 7.83 -25.33 2.39
CA LEU A 57 7.15 -26.63 2.44
C LEU A 57 5.97 -26.69 3.45
N PHE A 58 5.68 -25.61 4.19
CA PHE A 58 4.74 -25.60 5.32
C PHE A 58 3.70 -24.49 5.31
N GLY A 59 3.38 -23.93 4.14
CA GLY A 59 2.23 -23.04 4.00
C GLY A 59 2.56 -21.56 3.76
N ASP A 60 1.62 -20.90 3.12
CA ASP A 60 1.63 -19.46 2.84
C ASP A 60 1.34 -18.70 4.13
N GLY A 61 2.32 -17.94 4.62
CA GLY A 61 2.15 -17.01 5.73
C GLY A 61 2.26 -15.58 5.23
N GLU A 62 1.21 -14.78 5.44
CA GLU A 62 1.29 -13.34 5.23
C GLU A 62 2.21 -12.72 6.30
N ARG A 63 3.38 -12.26 5.88
CA ARG A 63 4.28 -11.51 6.76
C ARG A 63 4.34 -10.07 6.29
N TYR A 64 3.77 -9.19 7.06
CA TYR A 64 3.89 -7.75 6.85
C TYR A 64 5.23 -7.27 7.42
N ARG A 65 5.95 -6.44 6.66
CA ARG A 65 7.13 -5.75 7.18
C ARG A 65 6.72 -4.65 8.14
N LEU A 66 5.67 -3.93 7.78
CA LEU A 66 5.05 -2.92 8.64
C LEU A 66 3.57 -3.22 8.82
N SER A 67 3.03 -2.87 9.97
CA SER A 67 1.60 -2.89 10.22
C SER A 67 1.15 -1.62 10.93
N VAL A 68 -0.14 -1.30 10.79
CA VAL A 68 -0.80 -0.24 11.55
C VAL A 68 -1.34 -0.84 12.85
N VAL A 69 -0.81 -0.38 13.99
CA VAL A 69 -1.29 -0.79 15.31
C VAL A 69 -2.55 -0.03 15.67
N GLN A 70 -2.51 1.29 15.45
CA GLN A 70 -3.60 2.20 15.76
C GLN A 70 -3.46 3.46 14.91
N HIS A 71 -4.56 4.08 14.55
CA HIS A 71 -4.60 5.41 13.96
C HIS A 71 -5.87 6.13 14.40
N GLY A 72 -5.88 7.44 14.24
CA GLY A 72 -7.03 8.24 14.61
C GLY A 72 -6.75 9.73 14.48
N GLN A 73 -7.72 10.50 14.94
CA GLN A 73 -7.61 11.95 15.05
C GLN A 73 -8.10 12.40 16.42
N ARG A 74 -7.56 13.52 16.89
CA ARG A 74 -7.93 14.14 18.15
C ARG A 74 -7.85 15.67 18.09
N PRO A 75 -8.70 16.40 18.81
CA PRO A 75 -8.59 17.84 18.89
C PRO A 75 -7.34 18.23 19.69
N THR A 76 -6.73 19.34 19.31
CA THR A 76 -5.64 19.99 20.04
C THR A 76 -6.16 21.12 20.92
N ALA A 77 -5.32 21.63 21.81
CA ALA A 77 -5.65 22.79 22.64
C ALA A 77 -5.91 24.07 21.84
N THR A 78 -5.37 24.14 20.62
CA THR A 78 -5.54 25.28 19.68
C THR A 78 -6.79 25.15 18.79
N GLY A 79 -7.56 24.06 18.97
CA GLY A 79 -8.77 23.82 18.16
C GLY A 79 -8.50 23.18 16.79
N THR A 80 -7.24 22.94 16.43
CA THR A 80 -6.89 22.16 15.23
C THR A 80 -7.03 20.66 15.50
N THR A 81 -6.98 19.85 14.44
CA THR A 81 -7.04 18.39 14.56
C THR A 81 -5.64 17.79 14.37
N GLU A 82 -5.19 16.99 15.33
CA GLU A 82 -4.01 16.15 15.17
C GLU A 82 -4.43 14.76 14.67
N VAL A 83 -3.85 14.34 13.54
CA VAL A 83 -3.95 12.96 13.04
C VAL A 83 -2.72 12.20 13.50
N TYR A 84 -2.89 10.96 13.92
CA TYR A 84 -1.79 10.09 14.31
C TYR A 84 -1.93 8.69 13.71
N ALA A 85 -0.78 8.05 13.44
CA ALA A 85 -0.69 6.66 13.07
C ALA A 85 0.46 5.98 13.83
N VAL A 86 0.15 4.92 14.55
CA VAL A 86 1.12 4.07 15.25
C VAL A 86 1.46 2.90 14.33
N LEU A 87 2.70 2.84 13.90
CA LEU A 87 3.23 1.85 12.96
C LEU A 87 4.16 0.90 13.70
N ARG A 88 4.10 -0.39 13.37
CA ARG A 88 4.97 -1.42 13.91
C ARG A 88 5.87 -1.98 12.83
N ASN A 89 7.18 -2.00 13.11
CA ASN A 89 8.17 -2.70 12.33
C ASN A 89 8.27 -4.16 12.82
N HIS A 90 8.07 -5.11 11.90
CA HIS A 90 8.18 -6.55 12.18
C HIS A 90 9.50 -7.14 11.68
N THR A 91 10.42 -6.30 11.23
CA THR A 91 11.73 -6.74 10.74
C THR A 91 12.80 -6.63 11.82
N ASP A 92 13.90 -7.34 11.63
CA ASP A 92 15.05 -7.34 12.56
C ASP A 92 16.04 -6.20 12.28
N TYR A 93 15.64 -5.22 11.46
CA TYR A 93 16.44 -4.03 11.14
C TYR A 93 15.59 -2.77 11.19
N ASP A 94 16.27 -1.63 11.35
CA ASP A 94 15.63 -0.32 11.35
C ASP A 94 15.02 -0.04 9.98
N TYR A 95 13.75 0.38 9.97
CA TYR A 95 13.00 0.61 8.74
C TYR A 95 12.79 2.10 8.51
N GLN A 96 13.26 2.60 7.35
CA GLN A 96 13.09 3.99 6.97
C GLN A 96 11.86 4.17 6.09
N ILE A 97 10.99 5.09 6.51
CA ILE A 97 9.74 5.38 5.82
C ILE A 97 9.55 6.87 5.61
N GLU A 98 8.70 7.19 4.66
CA GLU A 98 8.11 8.51 4.52
C GLU A 98 6.60 8.40 4.72
N SER A 99 6.06 9.31 5.53
CA SER A 99 4.62 9.40 5.78
C SER A 99 4.11 10.80 5.45
N ARG A 100 2.87 10.91 4.98
CA ARG A 100 2.17 12.19 4.80
C ARG A 100 0.69 12.03 5.09
N THR A 101 0.02 13.11 5.48
CA THR A 101 -1.43 13.15 5.65
C THR A 101 -2.05 14.05 4.59
N GLN A 102 -3.03 13.52 3.88
CA GLN A 102 -3.97 14.31 3.11
C GLN A 102 -5.21 14.56 3.97
N PHE A 103 -5.53 15.84 4.20
CA PHE A 103 -6.76 16.24 4.88
C PHE A 103 -7.86 16.52 3.86
N PHE A 104 -9.09 16.24 4.26
CA PHE A 104 -10.28 16.45 3.45
C PHE A 104 -11.35 17.12 4.32
N ASP A 105 -12.20 17.90 3.71
CA ASP A 105 -13.41 18.43 4.36
C ASP A 105 -14.50 17.35 4.51
N GLN A 106 -15.67 17.75 5.01
CA GLN A 106 -16.80 16.84 5.20
C GLN A 106 -17.35 16.26 3.90
N ASP A 107 -17.14 16.95 2.79
CA ASP A 107 -17.59 16.54 1.46
C ASP A 107 -16.55 15.68 0.74
N GLY A 108 -15.39 15.42 1.39
CA GLY A 108 -14.30 14.61 0.83
C GLY A 108 -13.41 15.39 -0.15
N VAL A 109 -13.46 16.73 -0.12
CA VAL A 109 -12.60 17.59 -0.94
C VAL A 109 -11.27 17.83 -0.20
N PRO A 110 -10.10 17.68 -0.84
CA PRO A 110 -8.82 17.97 -0.21
C PRO A 110 -8.74 19.43 0.26
N THR A 111 -8.38 19.65 1.53
CA THR A 111 -8.24 20.98 2.13
C THR A 111 -6.83 21.55 1.97
N ASP A 112 -5.83 20.67 1.85
CA ASP A 112 -4.43 21.06 1.69
C ASP A 112 -4.01 20.98 0.22
N VAL A 113 -3.30 22.00 -0.22
CA VAL A 113 -2.86 22.10 -1.62
C VAL A 113 -1.78 21.07 -1.95
N LYS A 114 -0.92 20.72 -0.99
CA LYS A 114 0.18 19.78 -1.20
C LYS A 114 0.70 19.21 0.12
N PRO A 115 0.28 18.00 0.51
CA PRO A 115 0.81 17.35 1.70
C PRO A 115 2.30 17.03 1.54
N THR A 116 3.08 17.26 2.58
CA THR A 116 4.54 17.08 2.59
C THR A 116 4.92 15.73 3.17
N TRP A 117 5.87 15.03 2.51
CA TRP A 117 6.43 13.80 3.04
C TRP A 117 7.36 14.07 4.22
N GLN A 118 7.13 13.37 5.33
CA GLN A 118 7.96 13.41 6.53
C GLN A 118 8.69 12.08 6.68
N ARG A 119 10.02 12.14 6.83
CA ARG A 119 10.86 10.96 7.03
C ARG A 119 10.89 10.55 8.49
N SER A 120 10.82 9.25 8.72
CA SER A 120 11.00 8.66 10.04
C SER A 120 11.66 7.29 9.96
N THR A 121 12.28 6.89 11.07
CA THR A 121 12.87 5.56 11.23
C THR A 121 12.09 4.83 12.31
N ILE A 122 11.68 3.60 12.02
CA ILE A 122 11.07 2.70 12.99
C ILE A 122 12.11 1.66 13.37
N PRO A 123 12.61 1.63 14.62
CA PRO A 123 13.62 0.67 15.03
C PRO A 123 13.15 -0.78 14.84
N ALA A 124 14.12 -1.70 14.73
CA ALA A 124 13.86 -3.13 14.59
C ALA A 124 12.88 -3.64 15.67
N ASN A 125 11.90 -4.44 15.25
CA ASN A 125 10.89 -5.06 16.14
C ASN A 125 10.14 -4.08 17.05
N SER A 126 10.08 -2.78 16.70
CA SER A 126 9.55 -1.70 17.54
C SER A 126 8.37 -0.98 16.89
N ILE A 127 7.86 0.04 17.59
CA ILE A 127 6.78 0.91 17.15
C ILE A 127 7.27 2.35 17.05
N ALA A 128 6.71 3.11 16.10
CA ALA A 128 6.86 4.56 16.04
C ALA A 128 5.51 5.22 15.75
N THR A 129 5.37 6.47 16.17
CA THR A 129 4.15 7.24 15.96
C THR A 129 4.41 8.40 15.02
N TYR A 130 3.73 8.37 13.89
CA TYR A 130 3.60 9.51 12.98
C TYR A 130 2.50 10.45 13.48
N ARG A 131 2.68 11.77 13.37
CA ARG A 131 1.70 12.79 13.74
C ARG A 131 1.75 13.96 12.78
N GLU A 132 0.58 14.50 12.45
CA GLU A 132 0.45 15.71 11.65
C GLU A 132 -0.77 16.50 12.09
N LEU A 133 -0.62 17.84 12.09
CA LEU A 133 -1.68 18.77 12.46
C LEU A 133 -2.40 19.28 11.20
N SER A 134 -3.72 19.35 11.24
CA SER A 134 -4.46 20.04 10.20
C SER A 134 -4.19 21.54 10.26
N THR A 135 -4.25 22.20 9.11
CA THR A 135 -4.14 23.67 9.01
C THR A 135 -5.45 24.39 9.30
N THR A 136 -6.53 23.65 9.47
CA THR A 136 -7.88 24.19 9.71
C THR A 136 -8.43 23.73 11.05
N THR A 137 -9.31 24.54 11.64
CA THR A 137 -10.09 24.21 12.84
C THR A 137 -11.42 23.52 12.52
N GLN A 138 -11.77 23.40 11.23
CA GLN A 138 -12.98 22.70 10.81
C GLN A 138 -12.79 21.19 10.96
N PRO A 139 -13.89 20.44 11.17
CA PRO A 139 -13.83 18.99 11.15
C PRO A 139 -13.26 18.49 9.82
N VAL A 140 -12.27 17.60 9.90
CA VAL A 140 -11.58 17.05 8.74
C VAL A 140 -11.68 15.53 8.72
N GLN A 141 -11.65 14.99 7.53
CA GLN A 141 -11.33 13.59 7.30
C GLN A 141 -9.85 13.51 6.88
N TYR A 142 -9.25 12.35 6.99
CA TYR A 142 -7.83 12.20 6.68
C TYR A 142 -7.53 10.91 5.94
N ARG A 143 -6.40 10.90 5.25
CA ARG A 143 -5.75 9.72 4.72
C ARG A 143 -4.26 9.85 4.97
N VAL A 144 -3.71 8.93 5.75
CA VAL A 144 -2.26 8.82 5.95
C VAL A 144 -1.71 7.88 4.90
N GLU A 145 -0.71 8.33 4.15
CA GLU A 145 0.03 7.53 3.19
C GLU A 145 1.43 7.24 3.74
N VAL A 146 1.85 6.00 3.61
CA VAL A 146 3.16 5.52 4.08
C VAL A 146 3.87 4.83 2.94
N ARG A 147 5.14 5.18 2.70
CA ARG A 147 5.99 4.55 1.71
C ARG A 147 7.39 4.25 2.25
N GLU A 148 8.10 3.35 1.60
CA GLU A 148 9.51 3.07 1.83
C GLU A 148 10.37 4.18 1.21
N ILE A 149 11.50 4.51 1.85
CA ILE A 149 12.52 5.36 1.24
C ILE A 149 13.39 4.47 0.36
N ASN A 150 13.40 4.74 -0.94
CA ASN A 150 14.28 4.09 -1.91
C ASN A 150 15.58 4.87 -2.07
#